data_0057e966b4bf44fd061092ff7f94815b
#
_entry.id   0057e966b4bf44fd061092ff7f94815b
#
_cell.length_a   1.000
_cell.length_b   1.000
_cell.length_c   1.000
_cell.angle_alpha   90.00
_cell.angle_beta   90.00
_cell.angle_gamma   90.00
#
_symmetry.space_group_name_H-M   'P 1'
#
loop_
_entity.id
_entity.type
_entity.pdbx_description
1 polymer ?
#
loop_
_entity_poly.entity_id
_entity_poly.type
_entity_poly.pdbx_seq_one_letter_code
_entity_poly.pdbx_strand_id
1 'polypeptide(L)'
;MTSGLARIIANHDRSLEEPYDGPIELKRKSYAVTNLRGGIGKSTLSFNLAWMFTRHHSTLVADLCPQRNLTESIMRGQKPEVTVSHALNPKVLGPAFGEVPEDISYRASSLNDHFKGAKSGFLVPGDGALFAFPSALYQQLQQAMAAGNKKAVANILFSLRDVLAEEAKEKKCSRILMDCSPFYGGGTHLSWCAADALIIPVRVDEHSIESLDITLGMLANPASDFNVWADRAGGVPAPKVASIVMTMVGARSPKKGVKDRASQMYVERAYATAAKYPELFDVDDPADAFAITDDFMSAGRISGAEGIPIPKLKVGQFHTVNGSRLQVNQSQTKYRKELEYLLSIL
;
A
#
# COMPACT_ATOMS: atom_id res chain seq x y z
N MET A 1 -16.60 -25.67 -2.59
CA MET A 1 -15.45 -24.74 -2.70
C MET A 1 -14.94 -24.80 -4.12
N THR A 2 -14.76 -23.65 -4.76
CA THR A 2 -13.99 -23.57 -6.01
C THR A 2 -12.55 -23.98 -5.76
N SER A 3 -11.83 -24.42 -6.81
CA SER A 3 -10.40 -24.78 -6.69
C SER A 3 -9.56 -23.62 -6.15
N GLY A 4 -9.86 -22.38 -6.57
CA GLY A 4 -9.16 -21.18 -6.11
C GLY A 4 -9.35 -20.86 -4.64
N LEU A 5 -10.58 -20.91 -4.12
CA LEU A 5 -10.83 -20.72 -2.69
C LEU A 5 -10.10 -21.78 -1.84
N ALA A 6 -10.15 -23.05 -2.27
CA ALA A 6 -9.43 -24.11 -1.57
C ALA A 6 -7.92 -23.89 -1.53
N ARG A 7 -7.34 -23.40 -2.65
CA ARG A 7 -5.91 -23.06 -2.76
C ARG A 7 -5.53 -21.89 -1.86
N ILE A 8 -6.31 -20.80 -1.85
CA ILE A 8 -6.08 -19.63 -0.99
C ILE A 8 -6.09 -20.04 0.50
N ILE A 9 -7.09 -20.85 0.91
CA ILE A 9 -7.17 -21.32 2.30
C ILE A 9 -5.99 -22.23 2.62
N ALA A 10 -5.63 -23.18 1.75
CA ALA A 10 -4.51 -24.09 1.97
C ALA A 10 -3.17 -23.33 2.09
N ASN A 11 -2.95 -22.32 1.24
CA ASN A 11 -1.73 -21.47 1.32
C ASN A 11 -1.69 -20.70 2.65
N HIS A 12 -2.82 -20.11 3.07
CA HIS A 12 -2.91 -19.42 4.35
C HIS A 12 -2.67 -20.36 5.54
N ASP A 13 -3.32 -21.53 5.58
CA ASP A 13 -3.18 -22.46 6.69
C ASP A 13 -1.74 -23.00 6.78
N ARG A 14 -1.10 -23.31 5.64
CA ARG A 14 0.32 -23.68 5.58
C ARG A 14 1.20 -22.58 6.16
N SER A 15 0.96 -21.32 5.84
CA SER A 15 1.75 -20.21 6.35
C SER A 15 1.66 -20.02 7.86
N LEU A 16 0.57 -20.47 8.48
CA LEU A 16 0.39 -20.45 9.93
C LEU A 16 1.13 -21.61 10.62
N GLU A 17 1.23 -22.77 9.96
CA GLU A 17 1.92 -23.96 10.49
C GLU A 17 3.43 -23.87 10.26
N GLU A 18 3.84 -23.52 9.05
CA GLU A 18 5.23 -23.44 8.60
C GLU A 18 5.58 -21.97 8.25
N PRO A 19 6.05 -21.19 9.25
CA PRO A 19 6.43 -19.81 8.96
C PRO A 19 7.61 -19.76 7.99
N TYR A 20 7.60 -18.76 7.12
CA TYR A 20 8.66 -18.59 6.14
C TYR A 20 9.95 -18.12 6.79
N ASP A 21 10.99 -18.95 6.75
CA ASP A 21 12.32 -18.68 7.32
C ASP A 21 13.40 -18.32 6.28
N GLY A 22 13.04 -18.21 5.02
CA GLY A 22 13.96 -17.91 3.92
C GLY A 22 14.29 -16.43 3.75
N PRO A 23 15.30 -16.11 2.93
CA PRO A 23 15.55 -14.73 2.51
C PRO A 23 14.36 -14.22 1.69
N ILE A 24 13.84 -13.05 2.04
CA ILE A 24 12.73 -12.43 1.30
C ILE A 24 13.32 -11.55 0.21
N GLU A 25 13.06 -11.92 -1.02
CA GLU A 25 13.40 -11.14 -2.20
C GLU A 25 12.10 -10.60 -2.81
N LEU A 26 11.88 -9.29 -2.68
CA LEU A 26 10.77 -8.62 -3.32
C LEU A 26 10.96 -8.60 -4.84
N LYS A 27 9.97 -9.09 -5.59
CA LYS A 27 10.03 -9.25 -7.06
C LYS A 27 10.08 -7.93 -7.81
N ARG A 28 9.54 -6.86 -7.23
CA ARG A 28 9.40 -5.54 -7.85
C ARG A 28 10.18 -4.48 -7.07
N LYS A 29 10.52 -3.37 -7.73
CA LYS A 29 11.23 -2.25 -7.09
C LYS A 29 10.26 -1.32 -6.36
N SER A 30 9.07 -1.09 -6.92
CA SER A 30 8.09 -0.17 -6.38
C SER A 30 6.71 -0.82 -6.22
N TYR A 31 6.09 -0.56 -5.06
CA TYR A 31 4.77 -1.06 -4.70
C TYR A 31 3.86 0.08 -4.26
N ALA A 32 2.58 0.02 -4.61
CA ALA A 32 1.56 0.91 -4.08
C ALA A 32 0.47 0.12 -3.34
N VAL A 33 0.22 0.47 -2.09
CA VAL A 33 -0.90 -0.06 -1.31
C VAL A 33 -2.13 0.77 -1.63
N THR A 34 -3.05 0.20 -2.37
CA THR A 34 -4.19 0.94 -2.95
C THR A 34 -5.50 0.16 -2.84
N ASN A 35 -6.56 0.88 -2.59
CA ASN A 35 -7.95 0.46 -2.80
C ASN A 35 -8.83 1.70 -2.73
N LEU A 36 -9.86 1.77 -3.56
CA LEU A 36 -10.75 2.93 -3.70
C LEU A 36 -11.78 3.04 -2.57
N ARG A 37 -11.56 2.36 -1.45
CA ARG A 37 -12.40 2.39 -0.27
C ARG A 37 -11.63 2.81 0.98
N GLY A 38 -12.27 3.62 1.82
CA GLY A 38 -11.77 4.02 3.14
C GLY A 38 -12.00 2.94 4.21
N GLY A 39 -11.22 2.98 5.30
CA GLY A 39 -11.46 2.16 6.49
C GLY A 39 -11.17 0.66 6.36
N ILE A 40 -10.40 0.24 5.35
CA ILE A 40 -10.05 -1.17 5.11
C ILE A 40 -8.66 -1.56 5.60
N GLY A 41 -7.99 -0.67 6.34
CA GLY A 41 -6.68 -0.95 6.92
C GLY A 41 -5.48 -0.67 6.01
N LYS A 42 -5.61 0.13 4.90
CA LYS A 42 -4.49 0.47 4.01
C LYS A 42 -3.26 0.96 4.78
N SER A 43 -3.36 2.07 5.49
CA SER A 43 -2.22 2.69 6.18
C SER A 43 -1.67 1.82 7.32
N THR A 44 -2.52 1.01 7.97
CA THR A 44 -2.06 0.02 8.94
C THR A 44 -1.22 -1.05 8.26
N LEU A 45 -1.67 -1.53 7.10
CA LEU A 45 -0.92 -2.50 6.30
C LEU A 45 0.38 -1.88 5.78
N SER A 46 0.32 -0.66 5.21
CA SER A 46 1.47 0.09 4.72
C SER A 46 2.52 0.31 5.80
N PHE A 47 2.12 0.67 7.02
CA PHE A 47 3.03 0.86 8.15
C PHE A 47 3.77 -0.43 8.52
N ASN A 48 3.04 -1.54 8.61
CA ASN A 48 3.64 -2.84 8.94
C ASN A 48 4.54 -3.35 7.80
N LEU A 49 4.12 -3.21 6.55
CA LEU A 49 4.94 -3.55 5.38
C LEU A 49 6.19 -2.66 5.28
N ALA A 50 6.07 -1.35 5.54
CA ALA A 50 7.21 -0.44 5.56
C ALA A 50 8.28 -0.92 6.55
N TRP A 51 7.87 -1.28 7.77
CA TRP A 51 8.78 -1.84 8.75
C TRP A 51 9.37 -3.17 8.27
N MET A 52 8.56 -4.09 7.74
CA MET A 52 9.02 -5.40 7.28
C MET A 52 9.96 -5.29 6.08
N PHE A 53 9.68 -4.40 5.12
CA PHE A 53 10.57 -4.13 4.00
C PHE A 53 11.95 -3.71 4.50
N THR A 54 12.02 -2.81 5.51
CA THR A 54 13.31 -2.38 6.06
C THR A 54 14.07 -3.48 6.78
N ARG A 55 13.48 -4.61 7.12
CA ARG A 55 14.21 -5.77 7.66
C ARG A 55 15.08 -6.45 6.60
N HIS A 56 14.69 -6.36 5.33
CA HIS A 56 15.33 -7.05 4.22
C HIS A 56 15.98 -6.09 3.22
N HIS A 57 15.40 -4.92 2.99
CA HIS A 57 15.77 -3.99 1.93
C HIS A 57 15.88 -2.56 2.46
N SER A 58 16.83 -1.77 1.89
CA SER A 58 16.76 -0.31 2.05
C SER A 58 15.52 0.21 1.33
N THR A 59 14.66 0.97 2.03
CA THR A 59 13.31 1.27 1.55
C THR A 59 12.98 2.73 1.70
N LEU A 60 12.47 3.33 0.62
CA LEU A 60 11.79 4.62 0.62
C LEU A 60 10.29 4.40 0.74
N VAL A 61 9.66 5.06 1.70
CA VAL A 61 8.22 4.97 1.95
C VAL A 61 7.61 6.33 1.67
N ALA A 62 6.53 6.40 0.88
CA ALA A 62 5.84 7.65 0.59
C ALA A 62 4.36 7.58 1.03
N ASP A 63 3.91 8.58 1.77
CA ASP A 63 2.51 8.73 2.15
C ASP A 63 1.82 9.71 1.18
N LEU A 64 0.91 9.17 0.37
CA LEU A 64 0.16 9.94 -0.63
C LEU A 64 -1.30 10.13 -0.23
N CYS A 65 -1.61 9.85 1.03
CA CYS A 65 -2.92 10.05 1.60
C CYS A 65 -2.99 11.40 2.33
N PRO A 66 -3.95 12.28 1.98
CA PRO A 66 -4.11 13.58 2.66
C PRO A 66 -4.44 13.44 4.16
N GLN A 67 -4.90 12.28 4.61
CA GLN A 67 -5.12 11.98 6.02
C GLN A 67 -3.84 11.71 6.80
N ARG A 68 -2.72 11.44 6.14
CA ARG A 68 -1.37 11.27 6.73
C ARG A 68 -1.24 10.18 7.79
N ASN A 69 -2.09 9.16 7.77
CA ASN A 69 -2.09 8.12 8.80
C ASN A 69 -0.76 7.35 8.87
N LEU A 70 -0.13 7.08 7.71
CA LEU A 70 1.19 6.45 7.66
C LEU A 70 2.28 7.38 8.20
N THR A 71 2.24 8.66 7.80
CA THR A 71 3.15 9.70 8.29
C THR A 71 3.07 9.81 9.81
N GLU A 72 1.88 9.90 10.37
CA GLU A 72 1.68 10.00 11.83
C GLU A 72 2.20 8.77 12.57
N SER A 73 1.98 7.56 12.05
CA SER A 73 2.47 6.32 12.64
C SER A 73 3.99 6.23 12.65
N ILE A 74 4.68 6.74 11.62
CA ILE A 74 6.15 6.71 11.55
C ILE A 74 6.74 7.90 12.32
N MET A 75 6.20 9.11 12.18
CA MET A 75 6.75 10.33 12.77
C MET A 75 6.39 10.51 14.26
N ARG A 76 5.39 9.79 14.79
CA ARG A 76 5.04 9.79 16.22
C ARG A 76 4.86 11.19 16.78
N GLY A 77 4.07 12.02 16.11
CA GLY A 77 3.75 13.38 16.53
C GLY A 77 4.78 14.45 16.12
N GLN A 78 5.89 14.08 15.52
CA GLN A 78 6.80 15.05 14.90
C GLN A 78 6.14 15.64 13.64
N LYS A 79 6.39 16.92 13.36
CA LYS A 79 5.85 17.58 12.17
C LYS A 79 6.91 17.68 11.09
N PRO A 80 6.63 17.25 9.84
CA PRO A 80 7.56 17.43 8.73
C PRO A 80 7.57 18.90 8.29
N GLU A 81 8.75 19.41 7.96
CA GLU A 81 8.92 20.69 7.29
C GLU A 81 8.72 20.56 5.77
N VAL A 82 9.21 19.45 5.21
CA VAL A 82 9.05 19.10 3.80
C VAL A 82 8.15 17.87 3.66
N THR A 83 7.25 17.92 2.67
CA THR A 83 6.26 16.86 2.39
C THR A 83 6.25 16.54 0.90
N VAL A 84 5.54 15.50 0.53
CA VAL A 84 5.40 15.10 -0.87
C VAL A 84 4.81 16.21 -1.75
N SER A 85 3.93 17.06 -1.21
CA SER A 85 3.37 18.19 -1.98
C SER A 85 4.42 19.22 -2.35
N HIS A 86 5.43 19.46 -1.50
CA HIS A 86 6.54 20.37 -1.82
C HIS A 86 7.35 19.86 -3.02
N ALA A 87 7.46 18.55 -3.20
CA ALA A 87 8.15 17.96 -4.34
C ALA A 87 7.29 17.88 -5.61
N LEU A 88 5.97 17.63 -5.46
CA LEU A 88 5.07 17.45 -6.60
C LEU A 88 4.60 18.78 -7.20
N ASN A 89 4.31 19.80 -6.38
CA ASN A 89 3.75 21.05 -6.89
C ASN A 89 4.63 21.72 -7.95
N PRO A 90 5.96 21.88 -7.78
CA PRO A 90 6.80 22.44 -8.82
C PRO A 90 6.83 21.61 -10.11
N LYS A 91 6.81 20.29 -10.00
CA LYS A 91 6.85 19.36 -11.14
C LYS A 91 5.53 19.35 -11.93
N VAL A 92 4.38 19.49 -11.24
CA VAL A 92 3.04 19.39 -11.83
C VAL A 92 2.48 20.76 -12.19
N LEU A 93 2.61 21.74 -11.30
CA LEU A 93 1.98 23.07 -11.44
C LEU A 93 2.96 24.10 -12.02
N GLY A 94 4.25 23.79 -12.10
CA GLY A 94 5.28 24.62 -12.67
C GLY A 94 6.10 25.44 -11.65
N PRO A 95 7.14 26.13 -12.10
CA PRO A 95 8.14 26.78 -11.24
C PRO A 95 7.59 27.92 -10.38
N ALA A 96 6.42 28.47 -10.70
CA ALA A 96 5.75 29.46 -9.86
C ALA A 96 5.36 28.93 -8.49
N PHE A 97 5.31 27.59 -8.32
CA PHE A 97 4.99 26.91 -7.08
C PHE A 97 6.24 26.48 -6.27
N GLY A 98 7.38 27.01 -6.60
CA GLY A 98 8.65 26.77 -5.92
C GLY A 98 9.61 25.86 -6.71
N GLU A 99 10.66 25.44 -6.03
CA GLU A 99 11.60 24.42 -6.52
C GLU A 99 11.43 23.12 -5.74
N VAL A 100 11.81 22.00 -6.33
CA VAL A 100 11.81 20.70 -5.63
C VAL A 100 12.89 20.78 -4.55
N PRO A 101 12.56 20.55 -3.27
CA PRO A 101 13.56 20.54 -2.20
C PRO A 101 14.63 19.48 -2.42
N GLU A 102 15.86 19.76 -2.00
CA GLU A 102 16.98 18.81 -2.10
C GLU A 102 16.71 17.54 -1.29
N ASP A 103 16.20 17.70 -0.06
CA ASP A 103 15.83 16.59 0.83
C ASP A 103 14.31 16.56 1.01
N ILE A 104 13.66 15.51 0.54
CA ILE A 104 12.21 15.31 0.70
C ILE A 104 11.85 14.19 1.66
N SER A 105 12.83 13.47 2.18
CA SER A 105 12.59 12.31 3.04
C SER A 105 13.32 12.40 4.38
N TYR A 106 12.75 11.74 5.36
CA TYR A 106 13.25 11.67 6.73
C TYR A 106 13.65 10.23 7.08
N ARG A 107 14.78 10.06 7.75
CA ARG A 107 15.25 8.74 8.16
C ARG A 107 14.31 8.13 9.20
N ALA A 108 13.68 7.01 8.89
CA ALA A 108 12.66 6.38 9.75
C ALA A 108 13.18 6.00 11.13
N SER A 109 14.45 5.55 11.24
CA SER A 109 15.06 5.20 12.53
C SER A 109 15.37 6.41 13.44
N SER A 110 15.37 7.62 12.90
CA SER A 110 15.51 8.85 13.71
C SER A 110 14.14 9.33 14.23
N LEU A 111 13.06 8.96 13.54
CA LEU A 111 11.69 9.31 13.90
C LEU A 111 11.06 8.28 14.84
N ASN A 112 11.36 7.01 14.61
CA ASN A 112 10.74 5.89 15.31
C ASN A 112 11.77 4.81 15.64
N ASP A 113 12.03 4.60 16.94
CA ASP A 113 13.00 3.65 17.45
C ASP A 113 12.74 2.20 17.01
N HIS A 114 11.50 1.87 16.65
CA HIS A 114 11.18 0.54 16.14
C HIS A 114 11.82 0.21 14.79
N PHE A 115 12.23 1.24 14.03
CA PHE A 115 12.98 1.08 12.78
C PHE A 115 14.51 0.97 12.98
N LYS A 116 15.02 1.11 14.21
CA LYS A 116 16.44 0.87 14.52
C LYS A 116 16.81 -0.60 14.31
N GLY A 117 18.06 -0.84 13.90
CA GLY A 117 18.60 -2.18 13.67
C GLY A 117 18.06 -2.88 12.40
N ALA A 118 17.42 -2.13 11.51
CA ALA A 118 16.99 -2.57 10.19
C ALA A 118 17.91 -2.03 9.09
N LYS A 119 17.65 -2.36 7.83
CA LYS A 119 18.22 -1.64 6.68
C LYS A 119 17.74 -0.20 6.71
N SER A 120 18.36 0.67 5.93
CA SER A 120 17.96 2.09 5.88
C SER A 120 16.51 2.23 5.41
N GLY A 121 15.69 2.93 6.19
CA GLY A 121 14.33 3.30 5.84
C GLY A 121 14.18 4.81 5.85
N PHE A 122 13.49 5.35 4.86
CA PHE A 122 13.21 6.77 4.73
C PHE A 122 11.72 6.97 4.46
N LEU A 123 11.16 8.06 4.98
CA LEU A 123 9.77 8.47 4.79
C LEU A 123 9.71 9.78 4.03
N VAL A 124 8.98 9.82 2.93
CA VAL A 124 8.45 11.02 2.29
C VAL A 124 7.08 11.28 2.89
N PRO A 125 6.91 12.29 3.75
CA PRO A 125 5.66 12.50 4.47
C PRO A 125 4.55 13.02 3.57
N GLY A 126 3.32 12.61 3.84
CA GLY A 126 2.12 13.20 3.25
C GLY A 126 1.69 14.49 3.95
N ASP A 127 0.78 15.22 3.34
CA ASP A 127 0.17 16.40 3.92
C ASP A 127 -1.27 16.64 3.43
N GLY A 128 -1.97 17.58 4.08
CA GLY A 128 -3.35 17.93 3.76
C GLY A 128 -3.54 18.61 2.41
N ALA A 129 -2.49 19.18 1.79
CA ALA A 129 -2.60 19.82 0.47
C ALA A 129 -2.94 18.81 -0.63
N LEU A 130 -2.67 17.53 -0.41
CA LEU A 130 -3.08 16.44 -1.30
C LEU A 130 -4.60 16.35 -1.50
N PHE A 131 -5.44 16.98 -0.67
CA PHE A 131 -6.88 17.06 -0.91
C PHE A 131 -7.26 17.89 -2.15
N ALA A 132 -6.56 19.00 -2.34
CA ALA A 132 -6.80 19.90 -3.48
C ALA A 132 -6.01 19.47 -4.74
N PHE A 133 -5.01 18.63 -4.59
CA PHE A 133 -4.08 18.24 -5.64
C PHE A 133 -4.76 17.59 -6.87
N PRO A 134 -5.81 16.74 -6.75
CA PRO A 134 -6.48 16.18 -7.92
C PRO A 134 -7.00 17.22 -8.91
N SER A 135 -7.65 18.27 -8.43
CA SER A 135 -8.19 19.33 -9.30
C SER A 135 -7.08 20.04 -10.08
N ALA A 136 -5.99 20.38 -9.40
CA ALA A 136 -4.84 21.02 -10.01
C ALA A 136 -4.13 20.09 -11.01
N LEU A 137 -3.93 18.83 -10.68
CA LEU A 137 -3.34 17.82 -11.56
C LEU A 137 -4.12 17.68 -12.88
N TYR A 138 -5.43 17.46 -12.80
CA TYR A 138 -6.25 17.24 -14.00
C TYR A 138 -6.41 18.52 -14.84
N GLN A 139 -6.41 19.69 -14.22
CA GLN A 139 -6.35 20.96 -14.96
C GLN A 139 -5.06 21.05 -15.80
N GLN A 140 -3.92 20.74 -15.24
CA GLN A 140 -2.63 20.75 -15.94
C GLN A 140 -2.58 19.69 -17.05
N LEU A 141 -3.07 18.49 -16.80
CA LEU A 141 -3.18 17.44 -17.81
C LEU A 141 -4.04 17.86 -19.00
N GLN A 142 -5.19 18.48 -18.73
CA GLN A 142 -6.10 18.98 -19.78
C GLN A 142 -5.46 20.12 -20.58
N GLN A 143 -4.77 21.05 -19.95
CA GLN A 143 -4.04 22.13 -20.62
C GLN A 143 -2.92 21.59 -21.52
N ALA A 144 -2.12 20.63 -21.02
CA ALA A 144 -1.06 19.98 -21.79
C ALA A 144 -1.65 19.23 -23.01
N MET A 145 -2.76 18.56 -22.83
CA MET A 145 -3.48 17.85 -23.91
C MET A 145 -4.03 18.82 -24.95
N ALA A 146 -4.70 19.91 -24.54
CA ALA A 146 -5.25 20.92 -25.44
C ALA A 146 -4.15 21.59 -26.29
N ALA A 147 -2.96 21.74 -25.73
CA ALA A 147 -1.77 22.22 -26.44
C ALA A 147 -1.11 21.15 -27.35
N GLY A 148 -1.65 19.94 -27.43
CA GLY A 148 -1.09 18.81 -28.20
C GLY A 148 0.28 18.33 -27.66
N ASN A 149 0.64 18.66 -26.42
CA ASN A 149 1.96 18.41 -25.84
C ASN A 149 1.99 17.07 -25.08
N LYS A 150 2.13 15.96 -25.80
CA LYS A 150 2.24 14.61 -25.20
C LYS A 150 3.37 14.49 -24.17
N LYS A 151 4.51 15.19 -24.43
CA LYS A 151 5.65 15.18 -23.51
C LYS A 151 5.30 15.83 -22.17
N ALA A 152 4.54 16.93 -22.18
CA ALA A 152 4.08 17.56 -20.95
C ALA A 152 3.10 16.65 -20.19
N VAL A 153 2.18 15.95 -20.87
CA VAL A 153 1.30 14.95 -20.25
C VAL A 153 2.14 13.85 -19.58
N ALA A 154 3.13 13.30 -20.27
CA ALA A 154 4.03 12.29 -19.72
C ALA A 154 4.80 12.79 -18.50
N ASN A 155 5.39 14.00 -18.57
CA ASN A 155 6.12 14.60 -17.45
C ASN A 155 5.24 14.77 -16.20
N ILE A 156 3.98 15.15 -16.38
CA ILE A 156 3.02 15.30 -15.29
C ILE A 156 2.70 13.92 -14.68
N LEU A 157 2.36 12.92 -15.50
CA LEU A 157 2.01 11.59 -15.01
C LEU A 157 3.19 10.86 -14.35
N PHE A 158 4.41 11.10 -14.81
CA PHE A 158 5.61 10.50 -14.25
C PHE A 158 6.26 11.32 -13.13
N SER A 159 5.71 12.48 -12.78
CA SER A 159 6.30 13.40 -11.78
C SER A 159 6.59 12.71 -10.45
N LEU A 160 5.66 11.93 -9.92
CA LEU A 160 5.86 11.19 -8.65
C LEU A 160 6.92 10.10 -8.81
N ARG A 161 6.86 9.32 -9.91
CA ARG A 161 7.86 8.27 -10.18
C ARG A 161 9.27 8.85 -10.21
N ASP A 162 9.44 9.96 -10.90
CA ASP A 162 10.76 10.57 -11.11
C ASP A 162 11.28 11.16 -9.78
N VAL A 163 10.42 11.85 -9.01
CA VAL A 163 10.76 12.35 -7.67
C VAL A 163 11.17 11.22 -6.73
N LEU A 164 10.39 10.16 -6.65
CA LEU A 164 10.71 9.04 -5.76
C LEU A 164 11.93 8.24 -6.23
N ALA A 165 12.15 8.14 -7.53
CA ALA A 165 13.33 7.45 -8.07
C ALA A 165 14.63 8.24 -7.81
N GLU A 166 14.60 9.56 -7.96
CA GLU A 166 15.71 10.45 -7.62
C GLU A 166 16.06 10.35 -6.13
N GLU A 167 15.07 10.48 -5.25
CA GLU A 167 15.24 10.37 -3.80
C GLU A 167 15.73 8.97 -3.39
N ALA A 168 15.14 7.90 -3.94
CA ALA A 168 15.57 6.53 -3.66
C ALA A 168 17.03 6.29 -4.08
N LYS A 169 17.45 6.86 -5.20
CA LYS A 169 18.85 6.78 -5.67
C LYS A 169 19.78 7.49 -4.71
N GLU A 170 19.44 8.71 -4.28
CA GLU A 170 20.25 9.51 -3.36
C GLU A 170 20.38 8.81 -2.00
N LYS A 171 19.26 8.35 -1.43
CA LYS A 171 19.22 7.64 -0.14
C LYS A 171 19.66 6.17 -0.25
N LYS A 172 20.05 5.70 -1.44
CA LYS A 172 20.46 4.31 -1.73
C LYS A 172 19.39 3.28 -1.32
N CYS A 173 18.13 3.63 -1.54
CA CYS A 173 17.00 2.73 -1.32
C CYS A 173 16.84 1.81 -2.53
N SER A 174 16.67 0.51 -2.25
CA SER A 174 16.46 -0.51 -3.28
C SER A 174 15.00 -0.81 -3.53
N ARG A 175 14.10 -0.36 -2.65
CA ARG A 175 12.64 -0.55 -2.74
C ARG A 175 11.90 0.73 -2.41
N ILE A 176 10.71 0.89 -3.02
CA ILE A 176 9.78 2.00 -2.80
C ILE A 176 8.43 1.41 -2.41
N LEU A 177 7.81 1.95 -1.36
CA LEU A 177 6.46 1.60 -0.92
C LEU A 177 5.63 2.88 -0.82
N MET A 178 4.47 2.91 -1.47
CA MET A 178 3.56 4.05 -1.50
C MET A 178 2.23 3.71 -0.81
N ASP A 179 1.75 4.56 0.10
CA ASP A 179 0.42 4.47 0.73
C ASP A 179 -0.55 5.41 0.02
N CYS A 180 -1.59 4.86 -0.62
CA CYS A 180 -2.51 5.61 -1.45
C CYS A 180 -3.76 6.05 -0.70
N SER A 181 -4.39 7.12 -1.21
CA SER A 181 -5.70 7.60 -0.79
C SER A 181 -6.81 6.58 -1.05
N PRO A 182 -7.97 6.69 -0.34
CA PRO A 182 -9.13 5.83 -0.58
C PRO A 182 -9.98 6.25 -1.79
N PHE A 183 -9.42 6.93 -2.75
CA PHE A 183 -10.11 7.35 -3.97
C PHE A 183 -9.12 7.45 -5.13
N TYR A 184 -9.60 7.24 -6.36
CA TYR A 184 -8.82 7.45 -7.57
C TYR A 184 -8.72 8.94 -7.89
N GLY A 185 -7.50 9.42 -8.05
CA GLY A 185 -7.19 10.81 -8.40
C GLY A 185 -5.94 11.31 -7.70
N GLY A 186 -5.35 12.38 -8.21
CA GLY A 186 -4.19 13.04 -7.64
C GLY A 186 -3.05 12.08 -7.32
N GLY A 187 -2.69 11.98 -6.05
CA GLY A 187 -1.60 11.12 -5.58
C GLY A 187 -1.80 9.63 -5.89
N THR A 188 -3.03 9.10 -5.84
CA THR A 188 -3.30 7.69 -6.19
C THR A 188 -3.08 7.42 -7.68
N HIS A 189 -3.55 8.30 -8.56
CA HIS A 189 -3.29 8.16 -10.00
C HIS A 189 -1.78 8.18 -10.29
N LEU A 190 -1.05 9.15 -9.73
CA LEU A 190 0.40 9.22 -9.91
C LEU A 190 1.13 8.02 -9.30
N SER A 191 0.61 7.45 -8.20
CA SER A 191 1.17 6.23 -7.61
C SER A 191 1.04 5.02 -8.53
N TRP A 192 -0.10 4.89 -9.22
CA TRP A 192 -0.28 3.80 -10.18
C TRP A 192 0.66 3.96 -11.39
N CYS A 193 0.94 5.22 -11.81
CA CYS A 193 1.95 5.49 -12.82
C CYS A 193 3.40 5.26 -12.35
N ALA A 194 3.63 5.27 -11.03
CA ALA A 194 4.95 5.13 -10.42
C ALA A 194 5.27 3.71 -9.92
N ALA A 195 4.22 2.90 -9.67
CA ALA A 195 4.37 1.56 -9.13
C ALA A 195 4.63 0.51 -10.21
N ASP A 196 5.52 -0.44 -9.93
CA ASP A 196 5.64 -1.66 -10.72
C ASP A 196 4.47 -2.62 -10.40
N ALA A 197 4.00 -2.61 -9.14
CA ALA A 197 2.92 -3.48 -8.71
C ALA A 197 2.06 -2.89 -7.57
N LEU A 198 0.82 -3.36 -7.50
CA LEU A 198 -0.17 -2.99 -6.50
C LEU A 198 -0.32 -4.07 -5.44
N ILE A 199 -0.48 -3.63 -4.19
CA ILE A 199 -0.96 -4.45 -3.07
C ILE A 199 -2.36 -3.93 -2.76
N ILE A 200 -3.37 -4.77 -2.92
CA ILE A 200 -4.78 -4.38 -2.85
C ILE A 200 -5.45 -5.00 -1.62
N PRO A 201 -5.51 -4.29 -0.48
CA PRO A 201 -6.29 -4.76 0.67
C PRO A 201 -7.80 -4.72 0.33
N VAL A 202 -8.51 -5.79 0.67
CA VAL A 202 -9.93 -5.98 0.41
C VAL A 202 -10.59 -6.50 1.69
N ARG A 203 -11.51 -5.73 2.25
CA ARG A 203 -12.27 -6.15 3.42
C ARG A 203 -13.34 -7.17 3.02
N VAL A 204 -13.71 -8.04 3.96
CA VAL A 204 -14.78 -9.04 3.76
C VAL A 204 -16.17 -8.42 3.81
N ASP A 205 -16.47 -7.56 2.83
CA ASP A 205 -17.79 -6.94 2.61
C ASP A 205 -18.03 -6.62 1.13
N GLU A 206 -19.31 -6.38 0.78
CA GLU A 206 -19.77 -6.16 -0.59
C GLU A 206 -19.03 -5.01 -1.30
N HIS A 207 -19.00 -3.84 -0.67
CA HIS A 207 -18.42 -2.65 -1.29
C HIS A 207 -16.90 -2.75 -1.51
N SER A 208 -16.20 -3.59 -0.73
CA SER A 208 -14.78 -3.85 -0.96
C SER A 208 -14.56 -4.74 -2.17
N ILE A 209 -15.46 -5.69 -2.45
CA ILE A 209 -15.42 -6.49 -3.68
C ILE A 209 -15.74 -5.63 -4.89
N GLU A 210 -16.74 -4.76 -4.83
CA GLU A 210 -17.02 -3.79 -5.89
C GLU A 210 -15.82 -2.88 -6.17
N SER A 211 -15.17 -2.38 -5.12
CA SER A 211 -13.96 -1.56 -5.25
C SER A 211 -12.80 -2.33 -5.88
N LEU A 212 -12.65 -3.62 -5.59
CA LEU A 212 -11.67 -4.48 -6.25
C LEU A 212 -11.97 -4.62 -7.74
N ASP A 213 -13.23 -4.92 -8.12
CA ASP A 213 -13.65 -5.06 -9.53
C ASP A 213 -13.40 -3.77 -10.31
N ILE A 214 -13.75 -2.61 -9.73
CA ILE A 214 -13.45 -1.28 -10.31
C ILE A 214 -11.94 -1.11 -10.50
N THR A 215 -11.13 -1.39 -9.48
CA THR A 215 -9.67 -1.23 -9.54
C THR A 215 -9.05 -2.08 -10.66
N LEU A 216 -9.40 -3.37 -10.72
CA LEU A 216 -8.89 -4.28 -11.75
C LEU A 216 -9.41 -3.89 -13.15
N GLY A 217 -10.69 -3.54 -13.24
CA GLY A 217 -11.29 -3.06 -14.48
C GLY A 217 -10.62 -1.77 -15.01
N MET A 218 -10.25 -0.84 -14.13
CA MET A 218 -9.51 0.37 -14.51
C MET A 218 -8.12 0.07 -15.08
N LEU A 219 -7.46 -0.97 -14.58
CA LEU A 219 -6.15 -1.36 -15.11
C LEU A 219 -6.25 -2.12 -16.43
N ALA A 220 -7.28 -2.97 -16.60
CA ALA A 220 -7.44 -3.84 -17.76
C ALA A 220 -8.16 -3.17 -18.95
N ASN A 221 -9.14 -2.31 -18.69
CA ASN A 221 -9.98 -1.72 -19.75
C ASN A 221 -9.27 -0.54 -20.45
N PRO A 222 -8.96 -0.64 -21.75
CA PRO A 222 -8.33 0.46 -22.52
C PRO A 222 -9.12 1.77 -22.52
N ALA A 223 -10.44 1.72 -22.33
CA ALA A 223 -11.31 2.91 -22.26
C ALA A 223 -11.41 3.52 -20.86
N SER A 224 -10.74 2.95 -19.86
CA SER A 224 -10.70 3.50 -18.50
C SER A 224 -9.95 4.82 -18.46
N ASP A 225 -10.25 5.63 -17.45
CA ASP A 225 -9.56 6.91 -17.26
C ASP A 225 -8.04 6.74 -17.11
N PHE A 226 -7.58 5.71 -16.39
CA PHE A 226 -6.16 5.40 -16.25
C PHE A 226 -5.50 5.13 -17.61
N ASN A 227 -6.05 4.22 -18.40
CA ASN A 227 -5.47 3.83 -19.69
C ASN A 227 -5.58 4.93 -20.76
N VAL A 228 -6.65 5.72 -20.75
CA VAL A 228 -6.80 6.89 -21.64
C VAL A 228 -5.71 7.94 -21.37
N TRP A 229 -5.41 8.24 -20.10
CA TRP A 229 -4.30 9.14 -19.77
C TRP A 229 -2.93 8.52 -20.06
N ALA A 230 -2.77 7.22 -19.80
CA ALA A 230 -1.56 6.47 -20.13
C ALA A 230 -1.24 6.53 -21.65
N ASP A 231 -2.23 6.34 -22.51
CA ASP A 231 -2.08 6.45 -23.96
C ASP A 231 -1.70 7.87 -24.40
N ARG A 232 -2.35 8.89 -23.84
CA ARG A 232 -2.05 10.29 -24.10
C ARG A 232 -0.62 10.69 -23.71
N ALA A 233 -0.04 10.01 -22.74
CA ALA A 233 1.36 10.16 -22.35
C ALA A 233 2.35 9.40 -23.24
N GLY A 234 1.87 8.64 -24.21
CA GLY A 234 2.72 7.82 -25.09
C GLY A 234 2.95 6.39 -24.57
N GLY A 235 2.10 5.93 -23.67
CA GLY A 235 2.09 4.58 -23.12
C GLY A 235 2.73 4.50 -21.74
N VAL A 236 1.91 4.51 -20.68
CA VAL A 236 2.32 4.18 -19.32
C VAL A 236 1.89 2.74 -19.07
N PRO A 237 2.80 1.83 -18.73
CA PRO A 237 2.40 0.44 -18.45
C PRO A 237 1.54 0.41 -17.18
N ALA A 238 0.44 -0.34 -17.21
CA ALA A 238 -0.34 -0.59 -16.01
C ALA A 238 0.49 -1.40 -15.00
N PRO A 239 0.45 -1.06 -13.71
CA PRO A 239 1.12 -1.84 -12.68
C PRO A 239 0.49 -3.24 -12.60
N LYS A 240 1.31 -4.25 -12.29
CA LYS A 240 0.81 -5.60 -11.99
C LYS A 240 0.14 -5.64 -10.61
N VAL A 241 -0.64 -6.66 -10.35
CA VAL A 241 -1.18 -6.94 -9.01
C VAL A 241 -0.25 -7.93 -8.32
N ALA A 242 0.53 -7.45 -7.34
CA ALA A 242 1.42 -8.30 -6.56
C ALA A 242 0.65 -9.14 -5.54
N SER A 243 -0.35 -8.54 -4.89
CA SER A 243 -1.19 -9.27 -3.93
C SER A 243 -2.56 -8.62 -3.74
N ILE A 244 -3.58 -9.47 -3.59
CA ILE A 244 -4.87 -9.13 -3.00
C ILE A 244 -4.85 -9.59 -1.54
N VAL A 245 -5.01 -8.65 -0.61
CA VAL A 245 -4.94 -8.94 0.84
C VAL A 245 -6.34 -8.89 1.41
N MET A 246 -6.93 -10.07 1.66
CA MET A 246 -8.23 -10.15 2.34
C MET A 246 -8.06 -9.74 3.80
N THR A 247 -8.64 -8.60 4.18
CA THR A 247 -8.51 -8.04 5.52
C THR A 247 -9.75 -8.26 6.37
N MET A 248 -9.57 -8.30 7.70
CA MET A 248 -10.64 -8.47 8.68
C MET A 248 -11.41 -9.80 8.49
N VAL A 249 -10.71 -10.83 8.07
CA VAL A 249 -11.31 -12.17 7.88
C VAL A 249 -11.55 -12.80 9.24
N GLY A 250 -12.83 -12.97 9.60
CA GLY A 250 -13.23 -13.61 10.85
C GLY A 250 -12.83 -15.09 10.91
N ALA A 251 -12.44 -15.56 12.10
CA ALA A 251 -12.16 -16.96 12.36
C ALA A 251 -13.24 -17.57 13.29
N ARG A 252 -13.78 -18.72 12.90
CA ARG A 252 -14.74 -19.48 13.74
C ARG A 252 -14.09 -20.00 15.03
N SER A 253 -12.79 -20.29 14.96
CA SER A 253 -11.99 -20.72 16.10
C SER A 253 -10.58 -20.18 15.96
N PRO A 254 -10.11 -19.37 16.92
CA PRO A 254 -8.72 -18.86 16.91
C PRO A 254 -7.66 -19.97 16.88
N LYS A 255 -8.01 -21.17 17.42
CA LYS A 255 -7.07 -22.30 17.52
C LYS A 255 -6.96 -23.13 16.24
N LYS A 256 -7.97 -23.08 15.35
CA LYS A 256 -8.03 -23.96 14.16
C LYS A 256 -7.91 -23.21 12.82
N GLY A 257 -7.76 -21.87 12.80
CA GLY A 257 -7.67 -21.10 11.56
C GLY A 257 -8.91 -21.15 10.67
N VAL A 258 -9.97 -21.87 11.09
CA VAL A 258 -11.18 -22.09 10.29
C VAL A 258 -11.92 -20.77 10.11
N LYS A 259 -11.97 -20.27 8.88
CA LYS A 259 -12.71 -19.07 8.51
C LYS A 259 -14.22 -19.32 8.62
N ASP A 260 -14.96 -18.31 9.06
CA ASP A 260 -16.43 -18.40 9.02
C ASP A 260 -16.94 -18.41 7.56
N ARG A 261 -18.17 -18.91 7.36
CA ARG A 261 -18.74 -19.05 6.01
C ARG A 261 -18.92 -17.73 5.28
N ALA A 262 -19.21 -16.65 6.01
CA ALA A 262 -19.40 -15.33 5.40
C ALA A 262 -18.06 -14.81 4.85
N SER A 263 -16.99 -14.91 5.64
CA SER A 263 -15.64 -14.55 5.17
C SER A 263 -15.22 -15.40 3.96
N GLN A 264 -15.46 -16.72 3.98
CA GLN A 264 -15.15 -17.60 2.84
C GLN A 264 -15.88 -17.18 1.57
N MET A 265 -17.15 -16.79 1.66
CA MET A 265 -17.93 -16.29 0.53
C MET A 265 -17.26 -15.05 -0.11
N TYR A 266 -16.80 -14.10 0.71
CA TYR A 266 -16.14 -12.90 0.18
C TYR A 266 -14.75 -13.20 -0.41
N VAL A 267 -13.98 -14.11 0.19
CA VAL A 267 -12.70 -14.58 -0.41
C VAL A 267 -12.96 -15.24 -1.77
N GLU A 268 -13.98 -16.09 -1.88
CA GLU A 268 -14.36 -16.73 -3.14
C GLU A 268 -14.78 -15.71 -4.21
N ARG A 269 -15.54 -14.69 -3.82
CA ARG A 269 -15.95 -13.60 -4.73
C ARG A 269 -14.77 -12.73 -5.16
N ALA A 270 -13.84 -12.39 -4.23
CA ALA A 270 -12.63 -11.68 -4.57
C ALA A 270 -11.77 -12.47 -5.58
N TYR A 271 -11.64 -13.79 -5.38
CA TYR A 271 -10.97 -14.66 -6.33
C TYR A 271 -11.68 -14.69 -7.70
N ALA A 272 -13.00 -14.86 -7.71
CA ALA A 272 -13.77 -14.84 -8.95
C ALA A 272 -13.66 -13.51 -9.71
N THR A 273 -13.52 -12.41 -8.98
CA THR A 273 -13.23 -11.09 -9.58
C THR A 273 -11.81 -11.04 -10.15
N ALA A 274 -10.80 -11.47 -9.41
CA ALA A 274 -9.41 -11.52 -9.89
C ALA A 274 -9.24 -12.42 -11.12
N ALA A 275 -9.92 -13.56 -11.15
CA ALA A 275 -9.88 -14.53 -12.26
C ALA A 275 -10.45 -14.00 -13.58
N LYS A 276 -11.15 -12.85 -13.59
CA LYS A 276 -11.56 -12.16 -14.83
C LYS A 276 -10.39 -11.44 -15.52
N TYR A 277 -9.31 -11.17 -14.79
CA TYR A 277 -8.18 -10.33 -15.22
C TYR A 277 -6.83 -11.00 -14.96
N PRO A 278 -6.62 -12.25 -15.43
CA PRO A 278 -5.40 -13.00 -15.12
C PRO A 278 -4.13 -12.32 -15.64
N GLU A 279 -4.24 -11.53 -16.70
CA GLU A 279 -3.13 -10.78 -17.30
C GLU A 279 -2.54 -9.70 -16.39
N LEU A 280 -3.26 -9.28 -15.34
CA LEU A 280 -2.75 -8.31 -14.36
C LEU A 280 -1.82 -8.95 -13.32
N PHE A 281 -1.74 -10.27 -13.26
CA PHE A 281 -0.93 -10.99 -12.27
C PHE A 281 0.34 -11.57 -12.90
N ASP A 282 1.38 -11.76 -12.07
CA ASP A 282 2.64 -12.42 -12.44
C ASP A 282 2.65 -13.91 -12.01
N VAL A 283 1.50 -14.48 -11.75
CA VAL A 283 1.29 -15.87 -11.34
C VAL A 283 0.28 -16.54 -12.27
N ASP A 284 0.39 -17.86 -12.45
CA ASP A 284 -0.48 -18.62 -13.35
C ASP A 284 -1.94 -18.65 -12.85
N ASP A 285 -2.13 -18.74 -11.54
CA ASP A 285 -3.45 -18.67 -10.91
C ASP A 285 -3.47 -17.50 -9.92
N PRO A 286 -4.36 -16.50 -10.09
CA PRO A 286 -4.49 -15.39 -9.15
C PRO A 286 -4.60 -15.80 -7.67
N ALA A 287 -5.03 -17.02 -7.36
CA ALA A 287 -5.08 -17.56 -5.99
C ALA A 287 -3.71 -17.49 -5.28
N ASP A 288 -2.60 -17.58 -6.01
CA ASP A 288 -1.25 -17.51 -5.44
C ASP A 288 -0.81 -16.08 -5.10
N ALA A 289 -1.55 -15.08 -5.58
CA ALA A 289 -1.36 -13.68 -5.20
C ALA A 289 -2.27 -13.26 -4.02
N PHE A 290 -3.00 -14.19 -3.40
CA PHE A 290 -3.85 -13.88 -2.26
C PHE A 290 -3.13 -14.08 -0.94
N ALA A 291 -3.27 -13.09 -0.05
CA ALA A 291 -2.98 -13.20 1.37
C ALA A 291 -4.26 -12.97 2.20
N ILE A 292 -4.32 -13.59 3.36
CA ILE A 292 -5.41 -13.37 4.32
C ILE A 292 -4.81 -12.78 5.58
N THR A 293 -5.40 -11.70 6.08
CA THR A 293 -5.11 -11.14 7.40
C THR A 293 -6.38 -11.09 8.23
N ASP A 294 -6.26 -11.46 9.49
CA ASP A 294 -7.34 -11.34 10.47
C ASP A 294 -7.59 -9.85 10.81
N ASP A 295 -8.67 -9.57 11.53
CA ASP A 295 -8.81 -8.27 12.19
C ASP A 295 -7.75 -8.15 13.31
N PHE A 296 -6.87 -7.20 13.17
CA PHE A 296 -5.79 -6.98 14.14
C PHE A 296 -6.28 -6.47 15.52
N MET A 297 -7.56 -6.16 15.66
CA MET A 297 -8.22 -5.79 16.91
C MET A 297 -7.42 -4.76 17.74
N SER A 298 -7.14 -5.07 19.01
CA SER A 298 -6.34 -4.22 19.89
C SER A 298 -4.92 -4.00 19.38
N ALA A 299 -4.30 -5.02 18.76
CA ALA A 299 -2.96 -4.90 18.20
C ALA A 299 -2.89 -3.85 17.08
N GLY A 300 -3.90 -3.80 16.20
CA GLY A 300 -3.99 -2.78 15.15
C GLY A 300 -4.16 -1.37 15.70
N ARG A 301 -5.00 -1.20 16.74
CA ARG A 301 -5.20 0.10 17.40
C ARG A 301 -3.95 0.58 18.10
N ILE A 302 -3.25 -0.30 18.83
CA ILE A 302 -1.97 0.00 19.48
C ILE A 302 -0.93 0.37 18.44
N SER A 303 -0.80 -0.46 17.38
CA SER A 303 0.15 -0.24 16.30
C SER A 303 0.00 1.15 15.66
N GLY A 304 -1.23 1.53 15.30
CA GLY A 304 -1.50 2.83 14.69
C GLY A 304 -1.27 4.02 15.62
N ALA A 305 -1.70 3.91 16.88
CA ALA A 305 -1.61 5.01 17.83
C ALA A 305 -0.20 5.24 18.40
N GLU A 306 0.55 4.16 18.65
CA GLU A 306 1.87 4.25 19.26
C GLU A 306 3.02 4.09 18.25
N GLY A 307 2.71 3.86 16.98
CA GLY A 307 3.74 3.64 15.95
C GLY A 307 4.58 2.38 16.22
N ILE A 308 3.98 1.34 16.79
CA ILE A 308 4.66 0.06 17.06
C ILE A 308 4.26 -0.95 15.99
N PRO A 309 5.17 -1.49 15.18
CA PRO A 309 4.84 -2.56 14.24
C PRO A 309 4.22 -3.77 14.93
N ILE A 310 3.13 -4.32 14.38
CA ILE A 310 2.43 -5.48 14.96
C ILE A 310 3.39 -6.64 15.27
N PRO A 311 4.38 -6.98 14.42
CA PRO A 311 5.34 -8.04 14.75
C PRO A 311 6.21 -7.76 15.99
N LYS A 312 6.31 -6.51 16.44
CA LYS A 312 7.05 -6.11 17.65
C LYS A 312 6.22 -6.08 18.92
N LEU A 313 4.90 -6.14 18.80
CA LEU A 313 4.02 -6.18 19.97
C LEU A 313 4.20 -7.50 20.75
N LYS A 314 4.18 -7.43 22.07
CA LYS A 314 4.33 -8.61 22.95
C LYS A 314 2.96 -9.01 23.49
N VAL A 315 2.58 -10.25 23.28
CA VAL A 315 1.33 -10.83 23.81
C VAL A 315 1.21 -10.56 25.31
N GLY A 316 0.03 -10.14 25.74
CA GLY A 316 -0.27 -9.84 27.15
C GLY A 316 0.18 -8.46 27.61
N GLN A 317 1.02 -7.74 26.87
CA GLN A 317 1.44 -6.39 27.22
C GLN A 317 0.26 -5.42 27.14
N PHE A 318 0.21 -4.47 28.08
CA PHE A 318 -0.78 -3.40 28.11
C PHE A 318 -0.22 -2.10 27.55
N HIS A 319 -1.05 -1.40 26.80
CA HIS A 319 -0.79 -0.08 26.23
C HIS A 319 -1.97 0.85 26.52
N THR A 320 -1.72 2.15 26.67
CA THR A 320 -2.78 3.14 26.89
C THR A 320 -2.97 3.95 25.61
N VAL A 321 -4.08 3.72 24.93
CA VAL A 321 -4.44 4.39 23.68
C VAL A 321 -5.68 5.26 23.92
N ASN A 322 -5.56 6.57 23.73
CA ASN A 322 -6.64 7.54 23.93
C ASN A 322 -7.35 7.38 25.29
N GLY A 323 -6.57 7.20 26.36
CA GLY A 323 -7.08 7.02 27.72
C GLY A 323 -7.63 5.61 28.03
N SER A 324 -7.72 4.73 27.05
CA SER A 324 -8.19 3.35 27.20
C SER A 324 -7.02 2.38 27.31
N ARG A 325 -7.05 1.51 28.33
CA ARG A 325 -6.04 0.46 28.49
C ARG A 325 -6.36 -0.74 27.59
N LEU A 326 -5.53 -0.98 26.60
CA LEU A 326 -5.66 -2.09 25.65
C LEU A 326 -4.58 -3.15 25.92
N GLN A 327 -4.95 -4.41 25.83
CA GLN A 327 -4.01 -5.53 25.94
C GLN A 327 -3.75 -6.12 24.55
N VAL A 328 -2.48 -6.43 24.26
CA VAL A 328 -2.10 -7.19 23.09
C VAL A 328 -2.64 -8.62 23.22
N ASN A 329 -3.54 -9.00 22.34
CA ASN A 329 -4.20 -10.31 22.37
C ASN A 329 -3.27 -11.45 21.94
N GLN A 330 -3.67 -12.70 22.22
CA GLN A 330 -2.90 -13.89 21.90
C GLN A 330 -2.76 -14.15 20.39
N SER A 331 -3.63 -13.55 19.58
CA SER A 331 -3.61 -13.66 18.12
C SER A 331 -2.44 -12.90 17.47
N GLN A 332 -1.69 -12.09 18.21
CA GLN A 332 -0.56 -11.33 17.68
C GLN A 332 0.46 -12.21 16.93
N THR A 333 0.74 -13.41 17.44
CA THR A 333 1.64 -14.36 16.77
C THR A 333 1.09 -14.81 15.41
N LYS A 334 -0.23 -15.00 15.30
CA LYS A 334 -0.91 -15.28 14.03
C LYS A 334 -0.79 -14.09 13.07
N TYR A 335 -1.06 -12.88 13.54
CA TYR A 335 -0.96 -11.67 12.72
C TYR A 335 0.44 -11.47 12.15
N ARG A 336 1.48 -11.77 12.94
CA ARG A 336 2.86 -11.72 12.47
C ARG A 336 3.09 -12.71 11.32
N LYS A 337 2.65 -13.97 11.44
CA LYS A 337 2.79 -14.99 10.40
C LYS A 337 2.02 -14.64 9.12
N GLU A 338 0.82 -14.08 9.25
CA GLU A 338 0.03 -13.59 8.12
C GLU A 338 0.74 -12.47 7.35
N LEU A 339 1.36 -11.52 8.06
CA LEU A 339 2.14 -10.46 7.45
C LEU A 339 3.45 -10.99 6.83
N GLU A 340 4.15 -11.95 7.47
CA GLU A 340 5.33 -12.62 6.93
C GLU A 340 4.99 -13.40 5.65
N TYR A 341 3.86 -14.10 5.61
CA TYR A 341 3.38 -14.75 4.39
C TYR A 341 3.07 -13.73 3.28
N LEU A 342 2.35 -12.65 3.59
CA LEU A 342 2.12 -11.58 2.61
C LEU A 342 3.45 -11.10 2.03
N LEU A 343 4.44 -10.82 2.87
CA LEU A 343 5.74 -10.35 2.41
C LEU A 343 6.45 -11.37 1.51
N SER A 344 6.30 -12.66 1.78
CA SER A 344 6.96 -13.73 1.01
C SER A 344 6.41 -13.92 -0.41
N ILE A 345 5.19 -13.48 -0.68
CA ILE A 345 4.58 -13.58 -2.02
C ILE A 345 4.78 -12.33 -2.88
N LEU A 346 5.24 -11.18 -2.30
CA LEU A 346 5.55 -9.93 -3.00
C LEU A 346 6.88 -10.04 -3.74
#